data_142f64dcb833fe7e9d98a640c26a3a6c
#
_entry.id   142f64dcb833fe7e9d98a640c26a3a6c
#
_cell.length_a   1.000
_cell.length_b   1.000
_cell.length_c   1.000
_cell.angle_alpha   90.00
_cell.angle_beta   90.00
_cell.angle_gamma   90.00
#
_symmetry.space_group_name_H-M   'P 1'
#
loop_
_entity.id
_entity.type
_entity.pdbx_description
1 polymer ?
#
loop_
_entity_poly.entity_id
_entity_poly.type
_entity_poly.pdbx_seq_one_letter_code
_entity_poly.pdbx_strand_id
1 'polypeptide(L)'
;MRLLFASLVMIMLASPVVGHELSVYTVIVNNDGAHPANIPNGSLKEGDSAWFWMKDSTDNATLIVEIERDGATMRSPPLQFECELDENGTLVDDECKNRYDHVFNQHNSAGLWNLTFLKFVNGELNQTYNGSVYIEEDLHDSQGDEQVIIDSKEEIELLSKQNVAAVIAVISLVSIALILTSMGDDSTISKKGLFSDSEEE
;
A
#
# COMPACT_ATOMS: atom_id res chain seq x y z
N MET A 1 20.98 -32.07 4.94
CA MET A 1 21.25 -31.26 3.74
C MET A 1 20.00 -31.14 2.81
N ARG A 2 19.35 -32.25 2.40
CA ARG A 2 18.19 -32.17 1.47
C ARG A 2 17.05 -31.29 1.93
N LEU A 3 16.73 -31.28 3.23
CA LEU A 3 15.68 -30.43 3.82
C LEU A 3 16.04 -28.94 3.80
N LEU A 4 17.31 -28.59 4.02
CA LEU A 4 17.79 -27.22 3.95
C LEU A 4 17.73 -26.65 2.53
N PHE A 5 18.03 -27.46 1.52
CA PHE A 5 17.89 -27.04 0.12
C PHE A 5 16.42 -26.82 -0.28
N ALA A 6 15.53 -27.70 0.15
CA ALA A 6 14.10 -27.56 -0.13
C ALA A 6 13.51 -26.28 0.50
N SER A 7 13.93 -25.93 1.73
CA SER A 7 13.50 -24.68 2.40
C SER A 7 14.05 -23.43 1.71
N LEU A 8 15.29 -23.48 1.22
CA LEU A 8 15.90 -22.35 0.50
C LEU A 8 15.18 -22.09 -0.84
N VAL A 9 14.82 -23.16 -1.57
CA VAL A 9 14.05 -23.05 -2.82
C VAL A 9 12.66 -22.49 -2.57
N MET A 10 11.99 -22.88 -1.49
CA MET A 10 10.67 -22.31 -1.10
C MET A 10 10.76 -20.82 -0.80
N ILE A 11 11.82 -20.35 -0.14
CA ILE A 11 12.04 -18.93 0.14
C ILE A 11 12.30 -18.13 -1.14
N MET A 12 13.02 -18.71 -2.11
CA MET A 12 13.31 -18.08 -3.40
C MET A 12 12.07 -18.00 -4.30
N LEU A 13 11.07 -18.86 -4.11
CA LEU A 13 9.80 -18.86 -4.85
C LEU A 13 8.76 -17.92 -4.23
N ALA A 14 9.00 -17.38 -3.03
CA ALA A 14 8.18 -16.33 -2.45
C ALA A 14 8.40 -15.05 -3.27
N SER A 15 7.58 -14.85 -4.31
CA SER A 15 7.56 -13.59 -5.04
C SER A 15 7.24 -12.47 -4.05
N PRO A 16 8.02 -11.37 -4.02
CA PRO A 16 7.63 -10.21 -3.24
C PRO A 16 6.26 -9.73 -3.75
N VAL A 17 5.26 -9.77 -2.89
CA VAL A 17 4.00 -9.08 -3.16
C VAL A 17 4.32 -7.60 -3.07
N VAL A 18 4.49 -6.96 -4.22
CA VAL A 18 4.61 -5.51 -4.30
C VAL A 18 3.19 -4.96 -4.14
N GLY A 19 2.78 -4.72 -2.90
CA GLY A 19 1.57 -3.98 -2.61
C GLY A 19 1.84 -2.48 -2.77
N HIS A 20 0.83 -1.71 -3.17
CA HIS A 20 0.87 -0.25 -3.07
C HIS A 20 0.99 0.13 -1.58
N GLU A 21 1.99 0.95 -1.26
CA GLU A 21 2.10 1.53 0.08
C GLU A 21 1.03 2.62 0.21
N LEU A 22 0.10 2.43 1.14
CA LEU A 22 -0.99 3.38 1.37
C LEU A 22 -0.43 4.71 1.87
N SER A 23 -0.78 5.77 1.17
CA SER A 23 -0.37 7.13 1.48
C SER A 23 -1.46 7.88 2.23
N VAL A 24 -1.06 8.83 3.07
CA VAL A 24 -1.97 9.71 3.79
C VAL A 24 -1.59 11.16 3.52
N TYR A 25 -2.54 11.95 3.03
CA TYR A 25 -2.36 13.38 2.85
C TYR A 25 -3.10 14.16 3.93
N THR A 26 -2.41 15.10 4.58
CA THR A 26 -3.00 15.90 5.67
C THR A 26 -3.38 17.28 5.20
N VAL A 27 -4.64 17.66 5.44
CA VAL A 27 -5.18 19.01 5.25
C VAL A 27 -5.45 19.62 6.63
N ILE A 28 -4.84 20.75 6.90
CA ILE A 28 -5.04 21.50 8.15
C ILE A 28 -6.04 22.61 7.89
N VAL A 29 -7.10 22.68 8.68
CA VAL A 29 -8.09 23.75 8.59
C VAL A 29 -7.95 24.65 9.82
N ASN A 30 -7.53 25.89 9.59
CA ASN A 30 -7.36 26.91 10.61
C ASN A 30 -8.35 28.08 10.40
N ASN A 31 -8.15 29.20 11.10
CA ASN A 31 -9.00 30.39 10.98
C ASN A 31 -8.95 31.03 9.58
N ASP A 32 -7.88 30.81 8.80
CA ASP A 32 -7.69 31.37 7.47
C ASP A 32 -8.22 30.48 6.36
N GLY A 33 -8.53 29.20 6.67
CA GLY A 33 -9.07 28.22 5.73
C GLY A 33 -8.36 26.87 5.76
N ALA A 34 -8.56 26.09 4.68
CA ALA A 34 -7.94 24.78 4.50
C ALA A 34 -6.56 24.90 3.83
N HIS A 35 -5.57 24.23 4.36
CA HIS A 35 -4.17 24.27 3.92
C HIS A 35 -3.59 22.87 3.70
N PRO A 36 -3.34 22.46 2.45
CA PRO A 36 -3.83 23.12 1.23
C PRO A 36 -5.32 22.89 1.03
N ALA A 37 -6.04 23.85 0.45
CA ALA A 37 -7.43 23.63 0.07
C ALA A 37 -7.54 22.65 -1.10
N ASN A 38 -6.63 22.78 -2.08
CA ASN A 38 -6.50 21.84 -3.20
C ASN A 38 -5.32 20.91 -2.92
N ILE A 39 -5.59 19.62 -2.81
CA ILE A 39 -4.55 18.60 -2.70
C ILE A 39 -3.87 18.48 -4.07
N PRO A 40 -2.51 18.58 -4.16
CA PRO A 40 -1.82 18.52 -5.43
C PRO A 40 -2.09 17.22 -6.18
N ASN A 41 -2.19 17.31 -7.52
CA ASN A 41 -2.33 16.13 -8.36
C ASN A 41 -1.12 15.19 -8.19
N GLY A 42 -1.37 13.90 -8.24
CA GLY A 42 -0.34 12.87 -8.01
C GLY A 42 -0.01 12.61 -6.54
N SER A 43 -0.70 13.28 -5.60
CA SER A 43 -0.48 13.05 -4.16
C SER A 43 -1.21 11.84 -3.62
N LEU A 44 -2.32 11.45 -4.24
CA LEU A 44 -3.17 10.35 -3.77
C LEU A 44 -3.63 9.47 -4.94
N LYS A 45 -3.70 8.18 -4.66
CA LYS A 45 -4.23 7.14 -5.55
C LYS A 45 -5.41 6.43 -4.90
N GLU A 46 -6.08 5.59 -5.67
CA GLU A 46 -7.12 4.70 -5.12
C GLU A 46 -6.57 3.87 -3.95
N GLY A 47 -7.29 3.86 -2.85
CA GLY A 47 -6.87 3.23 -1.58
C GLY A 47 -6.23 4.18 -0.59
N ASP A 48 -5.69 5.31 -1.02
CA ASP A 48 -5.07 6.31 -0.14
C ASP A 48 -6.11 7.07 0.69
N SER A 49 -5.63 7.83 1.66
CA SER A 49 -6.46 8.56 2.62
C SER A 49 -6.15 10.05 2.66
N ALA A 50 -7.15 10.85 2.95
CA ALA A 50 -6.97 12.23 3.36
C ALA A 50 -7.39 12.42 4.83
N TRP A 51 -6.57 13.12 5.60
CA TRP A 51 -6.83 13.52 6.96
C TRP A 51 -7.14 15.01 7.01
N PHE A 52 -8.28 15.37 7.58
CA PHE A 52 -8.74 16.75 7.75
C PHE A 52 -8.69 17.10 9.23
N TRP A 53 -7.77 17.98 9.63
CA TRP A 53 -7.57 18.37 11.01
C TRP A 53 -8.12 19.77 11.27
N MET A 54 -8.98 19.88 12.28
CA MET A 54 -9.42 21.15 12.81
C MET A 54 -8.33 21.75 13.71
N LYS A 55 -7.77 22.88 13.27
CA LYS A 55 -6.74 23.65 13.99
C LYS A 55 -7.12 25.12 14.18
N ASP A 56 -8.41 25.44 14.04
CA ASP A 56 -8.95 26.74 14.34
C ASP A 56 -9.33 26.83 15.83
N SER A 57 -8.62 27.66 16.58
CA SER A 57 -8.82 27.87 18.02
C SER A 57 -9.87 28.94 18.33
N THR A 58 -10.70 29.33 17.37
CA THR A 58 -11.81 30.24 17.61
C THR A 58 -12.80 29.59 18.60
N ASP A 59 -13.20 30.33 19.63
CA ASP A 59 -14.13 29.84 20.65
C ASP A 59 -15.44 29.33 20.02
N ASN A 60 -15.88 28.15 20.43
CA ASN A 60 -17.08 27.47 19.94
C ASN A 60 -17.10 27.27 18.42
N ALA A 61 -15.92 27.20 17.79
CA ALA A 61 -15.84 26.85 16.38
C ALA A 61 -15.92 25.34 16.18
N THR A 62 -16.68 24.92 15.16
CA THR A 62 -16.73 23.55 14.68
C THR A 62 -16.57 23.53 13.16
N LEU A 63 -16.01 22.44 12.65
CA LEU A 63 -15.79 22.23 11.23
C LEU A 63 -16.54 20.98 10.76
N ILE A 64 -17.22 21.08 9.64
CA ILE A 64 -17.75 19.94 8.89
C ILE A 64 -17.05 19.89 7.54
N VAL A 65 -16.55 18.72 7.18
CA VAL A 65 -15.96 18.47 5.86
C VAL A 65 -16.96 17.70 5.02
N GLU A 66 -17.29 18.23 3.86
CA GLU A 66 -18.10 17.55 2.84
C GLU A 66 -17.18 17.15 1.69
N ILE A 67 -17.32 15.91 1.25
CA ILE A 67 -16.55 15.32 0.15
C ILE A 67 -17.56 14.85 -0.87
N GLU A 68 -17.51 15.41 -2.08
CA GLU A 68 -18.50 15.16 -3.12
C GLU A 68 -17.83 14.61 -4.38
N ARG A 69 -18.49 13.61 -4.97
CA ARG A 69 -18.20 13.13 -6.30
C ARG A 69 -19.48 12.62 -6.97
N ASP A 70 -19.67 12.97 -8.25
CA ASP A 70 -20.78 12.49 -9.08
C ASP A 70 -22.17 12.68 -8.45
N GLY A 71 -22.34 13.77 -7.67
CA GLY A 71 -23.59 14.10 -6.95
C GLY A 71 -23.79 13.33 -5.65
N ALA A 72 -22.87 12.45 -5.26
CA ALA A 72 -22.89 11.82 -3.95
C ALA A 72 -22.01 12.62 -2.98
N THR A 73 -22.56 13.01 -1.84
CA THR A 73 -21.86 13.79 -0.80
C THR A 73 -21.72 12.97 0.47
N MET A 74 -20.51 12.86 0.96
CA MET A 74 -20.18 12.33 2.27
C MET A 74 -19.84 13.48 3.21
N ARG A 75 -20.21 13.34 4.48
CA ARG A 75 -20.06 14.39 5.48
C ARG A 75 -19.38 13.88 6.71
N SER A 76 -18.40 14.62 7.21
CA SER A 76 -17.76 14.31 8.50
C SER A 76 -18.72 14.57 9.68
N PRO A 77 -18.49 13.97 10.85
CA PRO A 77 -19.02 14.51 12.08
C PRO A 77 -18.45 15.93 12.32
N PRO A 78 -19.08 16.74 13.20
CA PRO A 78 -18.51 18.01 13.62
C PRO A 78 -17.14 17.82 14.25
N LEU A 79 -16.14 18.54 13.76
CA LEU A 79 -14.77 18.52 14.29
C LEU A 79 -14.54 19.74 15.17
N GLN A 80 -13.81 19.57 16.27
CA GLN A 80 -13.47 20.62 17.23
C GLN A 80 -11.96 20.79 17.26
N PHE A 81 -11.48 21.95 17.74
CA PHE A 81 -10.04 22.23 17.87
C PHE A 81 -9.39 21.30 18.88
N GLU A 82 -10.00 21.14 20.03
CA GLU A 82 -9.55 20.29 21.14
C GLU A 82 -10.73 19.51 21.71
N CYS A 83 -10.45 18.30 22.15
CA CYS A 83 -11.39 17.48 22.90
C CYS A 83 -10.94 17.45 24.35
N GLU A 84 -11.87 17.68 25.28
CA GLU A 84 -11.59 17.62 26.71
C GLU A 84 -11.20 16.21 27.11
N LEU A 85 -10.15 16.11 27.93
CA LEU A 85 -9.71 14.87 28.56
C LEU A 85 -9.99 14.94 30.06
N ASP A 86 -10.35 13.82 30.64
CA ASP A 86 -10.45 13.67 32.10
C ASP A 86 -9.06 13.57 32.76
N GLU A 87 -9.02 13.46 34.08
CA GLU A 87 -7.79 13.31 34.89
C GLU A 87 -6.95 12.08 34.49
N ASN A 88 -7.57 11.08 33.82
CA ASN A 88 -6.93 9.85 33.39
C ASN A 88 -6.48 9.92 31.91
N GLY A 89 -6.74 11.03 31.22
CA GLY A 89 -6.43 11.21 29.81
C GLY A 89 -7.45 10.57 28.86
N THR A 90 -8.64 10.23 29.35
CA THR A 90 -9.76 9.71 28.56
C THR A 90 -10.62 10.88 28.05
N LEU A 91 -11.19 10.75 26.84
CA LEU A 91 -12.13 11.75 26.33
C LEU A 91 -13.33 11.87 27.27
N VAL A 92 -13.68 13.10 27.64
CA VAL A 92 -14.90 13.41 28.41
C VAL A 92 -16.13 13.18 27.54
N ASP A 93 -16.01 13.47 26.23
CA ASP A 93 -17.03 13.23 25.22
C ASP A 93 -16.45 12.30 24.14
N ASP A 94 -16.92 11.05 24.09
CA ASP A 94 -16.49 10.03 23.14
C ASP A 94 -16.79 10.40 21.67
N GLU A 95 -17.75 11.31 21.44
CA GLU A 95 -18.13 11.78 20.11
C GLU A 95 -17.24 12.93 19.62
N CYS A 96 -16.49 13.57 20.53
CA CYS A 96 -15.59 14.64 20.14
C CYS A 96 -14.49 14.14 19.19
N LYS A 97 -14.33 14.81 18.08
CA LYS A 97 -13.30 14.56 17.07
C LYS A 97 -12.60 15.87 16.72
N ASN A 98 -11.29 15.82 16.58
CA ASN A 98 -10.50 16.93 16.05
C ASN A 98 -9.97 16.64 14.64
N ARG A 99 -10.21 15.42 14.15
CA ARG A 99 -9.78 14.93 12.85
C ARG A 99 -10.85 14.07 12.21
N TYR A 100 -10.98 14.18 10.90
CA TYR A 100 -11.76 13.28 10.07
C TYR A 100 -10.83 12.59 9.07
N ASP A 101 -10.93 11.27 8.99
CA ASP A 101 -10.15 10.43 8.10
C ASP A 101 -11.08 9.92 6.99
N HIS A 102 -10.74 10.23 5.75
CA HIS A 102 -11.46 9.73 4.59
C HIS A 102 -10.54 8.85 3.74
N VAL A 103 -10.98 7.62 3.48
CA VAL A 103 -10.28 6.67 2.61
C VAL A 103 -10.95 6.67 1.25
N PHE A 104 -10.17 6.92 0.18
CA PHE A 104 -10.65 6.78 -1.19
C PHE A 104 -10.59 5.29 -1.55
N ASN A 105 -11.76 4.67 -1.76
CA ASN A 105 -11.86 3.22 -1.98
C ASN A 105 -10.93 2.74 -3.08
N GLN A 106 -10.41 1.51 -2.93
CA GLN A 106 -9.48 0.89 -3.88
C GLN A 106 -10.06 0.62 -5.27
N HIS A 107 -11.38 0.77 -5.43
CA HIS A 107 -12.03 0.55 -6.71
C HIS A 107 -12.98 1.69 -7.00
N ASN A 108 -12.82 2.27 -8.18
CA ASN A 108 -13.73 3.28 -8.70
C ASN A 108 -13.74 4.61 -7.92
N SER A 109 -12.63 4.98 -7.30
CA SER A 109 -12.47 6.31 -6.68
C SER A 109 -11.62 7.27 -7.51
N ALA A 110 -11.01 6.81 -8.59
CA ALA A 110 -10.21 7.65 -9.48
C ALA A 110 -11.04 8.79 -10.07
N GLY A 111 -10.46 9.98 -10.15
CA GLY A 111 -11.09 11.18 -10.68
C GLY A 111 -11.10 12.36 -9.72
N LEU A 112 -11.83 13.40 -10.11
CA LEU A 112 -11.91 14.66 -9.35
C LEU A 112 -12.97 14.55 -8.25
N TRP A 113 -12.58 14.92 -7.03
CA TRP A 113 -13.44 15.07 -5.86
C TRP A 113 -13.46 16.51 -5.41
N ASN A 114 -14.64 17.04 -5.09
CA ASN A 114 -14.80 18.35 -4.53
C ASN A 114 -14.79 18.27 -3.00
N LEU A 115 -14.11 19.20 -2.37
CA LEU A 115 -14.00 19.34 -0.93
C LEU A 115 -14.69 20.65 -0.52
N THR A 116 -15.60 20.59 0.45
CA THR A 116 -16.22 21.77 1.04
C THR A 116 -15.99 21.74 2.55
N PHE A 117 -15.44 22.81 3.07
CA PHE A 117 -15.14 22.99 4.50
C PHE A 117 -16.13 24.02 5.06
N LEU A 118 -17.05 23.56 5.90
CA LEU A 118 -18.07 24.37 6.53
C LEU A 118 -17.66 24.69 7.97
N LYS A 119 -17.28 25.94 8.22
CA LYS A 119 -16.94 26.43 9.55
C LYS A 119 -18.17 27.05 10.20
N PHE A 120 -18.52 26.56 11.37
CA PHE A 120 -19.57 27.10 12.20
C PHE A 120 -18.94 27.76 13.44
N VAL A 121 -19.55 28.84 13.89
CA VAL A 121 -19.19 29.51 15.16
C VAL A 121 -20.48 29.72 15.95
N ASN A 122 -20.52 29.25 17.20
CA ASN A 122 -21.74 29.25 18.02
C ASN A 122 -22.95 28.56 17.34
N GLY A 123 -22.69 27.55 16.51
CA GLY A 123 -23.75 26.82 15.79
C GLY A 123 -24.24 27.48 14.50
N GLU A 124 -23.76 28.66 14.16
CA GLU A 124 -24.11 29.36 12.91
C GLU A 124 -23.00 29.21 11.88
N LEU A 125 -23.37 28.98 10.60
CA LEU A 125 -22.39 28.90 9.50
C LEU A 125 -21.73 30.26 9.34
N ASN A 126 -20.42 30.29 9.62
CA ASN A 126 -19.60 31.50 9.59
C ASN A 126 -18.84 31.64 8.26
N GLN A 127 -18.19 30.55 7.82
CA GLN A 127 -17.35 30.56 6.62
C GLN A 127 -17.47 29.23 5.85
N THR A 128 -17.27 29.32 4.54
CA THR A 128 -17.20 28.15 3.65
C THR A 128 -15.95 28.27 2.80
N TYR A 129 -15.13 27.24 2.78
CA TYR A 129 -13.97 27.12 1.92
C TYR A 129 -14.17 25.95 0.95
N ASN A 130 -13.66 26.08 -0.26
CA ASN A 130 -13.76 25.04 -1.28
C ASN A 130 -12.35 24.57 -1.64
N GLY A 131 -12.24 23.31 -1.95
CA GLY A 131 -11.02 22.68 -2.42
C GLY A 131 -11.34 21.51 -3.33
N SER A 132 -10.30 20.82 -3.73
CA SER A 132 -10.42 19.63 -4.57
C SER A 132 -9.26 18.69 -4.38
N VAL A 133 -9.47 17.44 -4.78
CA VAL A 133 -8.43 16.43 -4.91
C VAL A 133 -8.68 15.59 -6.15
N TYR A 134 -7.64 15.28 -6.89
CA TYR A 134 -7.69 14.33 -7.98
C TYR A 134 -7.05 13.01 -7.52
N ILE A 135 -7.84 11.96 -7.52
CA ILE A 135 -7.40 10.60 -7.17
C ILE A 135 -6.97 9.90 -8.44
N GLU A 136 -5.72 9.44 -8.49
CA GLU A 136 -5.19 8.67 -9.59
C GLU A 136 -5.65 7.21 -9.50
N GLU A 137 -5.84 6.58 -10.66
CA GLU A 137 -6.03 5.13 -10.72
C GLU A 137 -4.80 4.42 -10.14
N ASP A 138 -5.04 3.45 -9.28
CA ASP A 138 -3.99 2.54 -8.87
C ASP A 138 -3.88 1.41 -9.90
N LEU A 139 -3.10 1.68 -10.95
CA LEU A 139 -2.79 0.70 -11.98
C LEU A 139 -1.90 -0.39 -11.36
N HIS A 140 -2.49 -1.26 -10.55
CA HIS A 140 -1.89 -2.56 -10.35
C HIS A 140 -1.83 -3.23 -11.71
N ASP A 141 -0.62 -3.48 -12.19
CA ASP A 141 -0.36 -4.30 -13.37
C ASP A 141 -1.14 -5.62 -13.20
N SER A 142 -2.39 -5.61 -13.61
CA SER A 142 -3.17 -6.84 -13.80
C SER A 142 -2.53 -7.56 -14.97
N GLN A 143 -1.47 -8.32 -14.67
CA GLN A 143 -0.95 -9.32 -15.58
C GLN A 143 -2.04 -10.36 -15.87
N GLY A 144 -2.84 -10.09 -16.89
CA GLY A 144 -3.78 -11.07 -17.39
C GLY A 144 -5.01 -10.44 -18.03
N ASP A 145 -4.88 -9.81 -19.16
CA ASP A 145 -5.75 -9.91 -20.33
C ASP A 145 -5.35 -8.84 -21.37
N GLU A 146 -4.15 -8.99 -21.89
CA GLU A 146 -3.77 -8.27 -23.09
C GLU A 146 -4.48 -8.91 -24.27
N GLN A 147 -5.64 -8.36 -24.66
CA GLN A 147 -6.16 -8.57 -26.01
C GLN A 147 -5.18 -7.96 -27.01
N VAL A 148 -4.40 -8.83 -27.61
CA VAL A 148 -3.46 -8.53 -28.67
C VAL A 148 -4.21 -7.90 -29.84
N ILE A 149 -4.18 -6.57 -29.96
CA ILE A 149 -4.37 -5.90 -31.24
C ILE A 149 -3.02 -5.92 -31.93
N ILE A 150 -2.89 -6.85 -32.87
CA ILE A 150 -1.74 -6.94 -33.76
C ILE A 150 -1.80 -5.74 -34.70
N ASP A 151 -1.00 -4.73 -34.44
CA ASP A 151 -0.56 -3.79 -35.48
C ASP A 151 0.97 -3.88 -35.61
N SER A 152 1.37 -4.32 -36.81
CA SER A 152 2.69 -4.72 -37.15
C SER A 152 3.65 -3.53 -37.23
N LYS A 153 4.59 -3.45 -36.30
CA LYS A 153 5.94 -2.94 -36.52
C LYS A 153 6.93 -3.72 -35.68
N GLU A 154 7.67 -4.60 -36.35
CA GLU A 154 8.84 -5.27 -35.78
C GLU A 154 9.86 -4.22 -35.32
N GLU A 155 9.99 -4.10 -33.98
CA GLU A 155 11.22 -3.65 -33.37
C GLU A 155 11.53 -4.64 -32.24
N ILE A 156 12.70 -5.26 -32.35
CA ILE A 156 13.19 -6.33 -31.48
C ILE A 156 13.49 -5.72 -30.12
N GLU A 157 12.50 -5.65 -29.23
CA GLU A 157 12.71 -5.40 -27.80
C GLU A 157 12.93 -6.74 -27.07
N LEU A 158 14.15 -7.27 -27.23
CA LEU A 158 14.53 -8.64 -26.83
C LEU A 158 14.76 -8.80 -25.31
N LEU A 159 14.41 -7.84 -24.47
CA LEU A 159 14.65 -7.92 -23.02
C LEU A 159 13.56 -7.21 -22.22
N SER A 160 12.35 -7.74 -22.24
CA SER A 160 11.38 -7.39 -21.21
C SER A 160 11.90 -7.91 -19.85
N LYS A 161 11.71 -7.16 -18.78
CA LYS A 161 12.15 -7.53 -17.42
C LYS A 161 11.65 -8.93 -17.01
N GLN A 162 10.53 -9.36 -17.56
CA GLN A 162 9.94 -10.68 -17.37
C GLN A 162 10.76 -11.79 -18.01
N ASN A 163 11.27 -11.57 -19.21
CA ASN A 163 12.10 -12.55 -19.90
C ASN A 163 13.46 -12.70 -19.23
N VAL A 164 14.03 -11.64 -18.66
CA VAL A 164 15.25 -11.68 -17.87
C VAL A 164 15.07 -12.53 -16.61
N ALA A 165 13.97 -12.34 -15.89
CA ALA A 165 13.67 -13.13 -14.69
C ALA A 165 13.48 -14.62 -15.02
N ALA A 166 12.80 -14.95 -16.11
CA ALA A 166 12.61 -16.31 -16.58
C ALA A 166 13.95 -16.97 -16.96
N VAL A 167 14.84 -16.26 -17.67
CA VAL A 167 16.18 -16.76 -18.04
C VAL A 167 17.02 -17.01 -16.79
N ILE A 168 17.02 -16.12 -15.82
CA ILE A 168 17.75 -16.31 -14.55
C ILE A 168 17.21 -17.54 -13.79
N ALA A 169 15.89 -17.73 -13.75
CA ALA A 169 15.28 -18.89 -13.10
C ALA A 169 15.71 -20.20 -13.78
N VAL A 170 15.72 -20.26 -15.12
CA VAL A 170 16.15 -21.45 -15.86
C VAL A 170 17.64 -21.74 -15.61
N ILE A 171 18.51 -20.74 -15.65
CA ILE A 171 19.94 -20.90 -15.38
C ILE A 171 20.17 -21.44 -13.97
N SER A 172 19.41 -20.91 -12.97
CA SER A 172 19.48 -21.37 -11.59
C SER A 172 19.08 -22.84 -11.43
N LEU A 173 18.00 -23.27 -12.10
CA LEU A 173 17.55 -24.65 -12.08
C LEU A 173 18.55 -25.61 -12.72
N VAL A 174 19.15 -25.24 -13.86
CA VAL A 174 20.18 -26.03 -14.54
C VAL A 174 21.42 -26.15 -13.65
N SER A 175 21.84 -25.07 -13.00
CA SER A 175 23.01 -25.09 -12.09
C SER A 175 22.77 -26.03 -10.91
N ILE A 176 21.58 -26.02 -10.32
CA ILE A 176 21.21 -26.91 -9.22
C ILE A 176 21.21 -28.38 -9.68
N ALA A 177 20.68 -28.66 -10.87
CA ALA A 177 20.67 -30.01 -11.44
C ALA A 177 22.09 -30.55 -11.66
N LEU A 178 23.02 -29.75 -12.18
CA LEU A 178 24.40 -30.09 -12.38
C LEU A 178 25.14 -30.38 -11.05
N ILE A 179 24.89 -29.60 -10.01
CA ILE A 179 25.49 -29.82 -8.69
C ILE A 179 24.95 -31.14 -8.09
N LEU A 180 23.67 -31.43 -8.24
CA LEU A 180 23.08 -32.67 -7.71
C LEU A 180 23.60 -33.93 -8.43
N THR A 181 23.84 -33.86 -9.75
CA THR A 181 24.44 -34.98 -10.51
C THR A 181 25.93 -35.20 -10.15
N SER A 182 26.70 -34.11 -9.94
CA SER A 182 28.09 -34.22 -9.54
C SER A 182 28.30 -34.76 -8.12
N MET A 183 27.35 -34.50 -7.21
CA MET A 183 27.37 -35.04 -5.84
C MET A 183 26.89 -36.51 -5.75
N GLY A 184 26.23 -37.02 -6.79
CA GLY A 184 25.71 -38.38 -6.85
C GLY A 184 26.79 -39.43 -7.16
N ASP A 185 27.91 -39.03 -7.78
CA ASP A 185 28.95 -39.98 -8.23
C ASP A 185 29.97 -40.36 -7.13
N ASP A 186 30.05 -39.59 -6.03
CA ASP A 186 30.99 -39.86 -4.97
C ASP A 186 30.52 -40.87 -3.91
N SER A 187 29.33 -41.45 -4.03
CA SER A 187 28.80 -42.38 -3.02
C SER A 187 29.13 -43.86 -3.21
N THR A 188 30.01 -44.20 -4.16
CA THR A 188 30.38 -45.61 -4.43
C THR A 188 31.75 -46.00 -3.89
N ILE A 189 32.44 -45.19 -3.12
CA ILE A 189 33.72 -45.54 -2.52
C ILE A 189 33.58 -45.63 -1.00
N SER A 190 33.62 -46.83 -0.50
CA SER A 190 33.98 -47.30 0.85
C SER A 190 32.90 -48.13 1.55
N LYS A 191 32.59 -49.28 0.98
CA LYS A 191 32.25 -50.47 1.76
C LYS A 191 33.27 -51.54 1.55
N LYS A 192 34.49 -51.35 2.05
CA LYS A 192 35.44 -52.41 2.15
C LYS A 192 36.24 -52.27 3.46
N GLY A 193 35.92 -53.17 4.40
CA GLY A 193 36.83 -53.54 5.46
C GLY A 193 36.72 -52.82 6.78
N LEU A 194 35.89 -53.37 7.67
CA LEU A 194 36.16 -53.37 9.11
C LEU A 194 35.36 -54.49 9.81
N PHE A 195 35.67 -55.72 9.48
CA PHE A 195 35.46 -56.89 10.35
C PHE A 195 36.55 -57.89 9.94
N SER A 196 37.67 -57.90 10.63
CA SER A 196 38.53 -59.05 10.74
C SER A 196 38.81 -59.31 12.23
N ASP A 197 38.25 -60.37 12.65
CA ASP A 197 38.51 -61.22 13.77
C ASP A 197 39.83 -60.96 14.54
N SER A 198 39.66 -60.96 15.86
CA SER A 198 40.69 -61.50 16.76
C SER A 198 39.96 -62.30 17.86
N GLU A 199 39.81 -63.58 17.59
CA GLU A 199 39.83 -64.62 18.61
C GLU A 199 41.26 -64.92 18.99
N GLU A 200 41.44 -65.50 20.26
CA GLU A 200 42.60 -66.09 20.91
C GLU A 200 43.47 -65.10 21.65
N GLU A 201 43.62 -65.17 22.98
CA GLU A 201 43.78 -66.20 24.03
C GLU A 201 43.41 -65.62 25.39
#